data_f4118dfea7428149a039fab1cb40b633
#
_entry.id   f4118dfea7428149a039fab1cb40b633
#
_cell.length_a   1.000
_cell.length_b   1.000
_cell.length_c   1.000
_cell.angle_alpha   90.00
_cell.angle_beta   90.00
_cell.angle_gamma   90.00
#
_symmetry.space_group_name_H-M   'P 1'
#
loop_
_entity.id
_entity.type
_entity.pdbx_description
1 polymer ?
#
loop_
_entity_poly.entity_id
_entity_poly.type
_entity_poly.pdbx_seq_one_letter_code
_entity_poly.pdbx_strand_id
1 'polypeptide(L)'
;QRFRFVGRERAYHGMNIGATSVGGMINNVKAYASVLMPGVVHMRHTHLDEHKFISGQPETGAEIANDLERICTNFGSENIAACIVEPIAGSTGTLVPPVGYLQRLRELCDKHKILLIFDEVITGWGRTGSAFGAQEFGVTPDIMTMAKATTNGIVPFGVVACKAVSYTHLRAH
;
A
#
# COMPACT_ATOMS: atom_id res chain seq x y z
N GLN A 1 -5.27 -6.90 -20.64
CA GLN A 1 -5.37 -7.47 -19.28
C GLN A 1 -4.37 -6.75 -18.36
N ARG A 2 -4.84 -6.18 -17.23
CA ARG A 2 -3.97 -5.51 -16.25
C ARG A 2 -3.23 -6.56 -15.43
N PHE A 3 -1.91 -6.51 -15.39
CA PHE A 3 -1.08 -7.53 -14.73
C PHE A 3 -0.01 -6.95 -13.80
N ARG A 4 0.22 -5.64 -13.89
CA ARG A 4 1.28 -4.97 -13.14
C ARG A 4 0.77 -4.52 -11.77
N PHE A 5 1.62 -4.66 -10.75
CA PHE A 5 1.38 -4.13 -9.42
C PHE A 5 2.37 -3.03 -9.08
N VAL A 6 1.90 -2.05 -8.34
CA VAL A 6 2.72 -0.97 -7.80
C VAL A 6 2.79 -1.11 -6.29
N GLY A 7 3.99 -1.30 -5.77
CA GLY A 7 4.28 -1.28 -4.34
C GLY A 7 4.97 0.02 -3.92
N ARG A 8 5.52 0.04 -2.72
CA ARG A 8 6.30 1.18 -2.20
C ARG A 8 7.60 0.67 -1.58
N GLU A 9 8.69 1.39 -1.77
CA GLU A 9 9.93 1.16 -1.04
C GLU A 9 9.67 1.16 0.47
N ARG A 10 10.42 0.37 1.22
CA ARG A 10 10.27 0.19 2.67
C ARG A 10 8.87 -0.29 3.10
N ALA A 11 8.10 -0.93 2.21
CA ALA A 11 6.83 -1.57 2.58
C ALA A 11 7.03 -3.05 2.93
N TYR A 12 6.16 -3.58 3.78
CA TYR A 12 6.13 -4.99 4.13
C TYR A 12 4.70 -5.53 4.04
N HIS A 13 4.50 -6.56 3.20
CA HIS A 13 3.17 -7.16 2.97
C HIS A 13 3.15 -8.67 3.21
N GLY A 14 4.19 -9.22 3.83
CA GLY A 14 4.35 -10.66 4.10
C GLY A 14 5.55 -11.28 3.39
N MET A 15 5.71 -12.60 3.52
CA MET A 15 6.92 -13.32 3.08
C MET A 15 6.67 -14.35 1.97
N ASN A 16 5.44 -14.49 1.45
CA ASN A 16 5.24 -15.28 0.24
C ASN A 16 5.76 -14.52 -1.00
N ILE A 17 5.90 -15.22 -2.12
CA ILE A 17 6.48 -14.65 -3.35
C ILE A 17 5.74 -13.36 -3.77
N GLY A 18 4.41 -13.37 -3.79
CA GLY A 18 3.61 -12.19 -4.16
C GLY A 18 3.81 -11.01 -3.22
N ALA A 19 3.69 -11.26 -1.91
CA ALA A 19 3.83 -10.22 -0.89
C ALA A 19 5.25 -9.64 -0.84
N THR A 20 6.28 -10.50 -0.96
CA THR A 20 7.68 -10.05 -1.03
C THR A 20 7.94 -9.24 -2.30
N SER A 21 7.30 -9.60 -3.41
CA SER A 21 7.47 -8.89 -4.68
C SER A 21 6.90 -7.47 -4.63
N VAL A 22 5.71 -7.28 -4.05
CA VAL A 22 5.10 -5.93 -3.88
C VAL A 22 5.67 -5.18 -2.67
N GLY A 23 6.33 -5.89 -1.74
CA GLY A 23 7.07 -5.30 -0.63
C GLY A 23 8.32 -4.56 -1.10
N GLY A 24 8.81 -3.65 -0.27
CA GLY A 24 9.99 -2.81 -0.59
C GLY A 24 11.08 -2.87 0.47
N MET A 25 11.09 -3.87 1.34
CA MET A 25 12.18 -4.08 2.30
C MET A 25 13.43 -4.58 1.55
N ILE A 26 14.48 -3.77 1.54
CA ILE A 26 15.70 -4.00 0.75
C ILE A 26 16.30 -5.40 0.99
N ASN A 27 16.36 -5.83 2.25
CA ASN A 27 16.95 -7.14 2.60
C ASN A 27 16.12 -8.31 2.04
N ASN A 28 14.79 -8.20 2.08
CA ASN A 28 13.91 -9.22 1.52
C ASN A 28 14.00 -9.27 -0.01
N VAL A 29 13.97 -8.10 -0.64
CA VAL A 29 14.10 -7.99 -2.11
C VAL A 29 15.44 -8.60 -2.58
N LYS A 30 16.55 -8.31 -1.89
CA LYS A 30 17.87 -8.88 -2.21
C LYS A 30 17.92 -10.39 -1.99
N ALA A 31 17.38 -10.88 -0.87
CA ALA A 31 17.42 -12.30 -0.52
C ALA A 31 16.61 -13.17 -1.49
N TYR A 32 15.51 -12.65 -2.01
CA TYR A 32 14.59 -13.40 -2.87
C TYR A 32 14.56 -12.92 -4.32
N ALA A 33 15.56 -12.15 -4.76
CA ALA A 33 15.59 -11.50 -6.08
C ALA A 33 15.33 -12.46 -7.26
N SER A 34 15.79 -13.70 -7.17
CA SER A 34 15.65 -14.70 -8.25
C SER A 34 14.23 -15.27 -8.42
N VAL A 35 13.35 -15.07 -7.44
CA VAL A 35 11.99 -15.66 -7.44
C VAL A 35 10.89 -14.60 -7.38
N LEU A 36 11.24 -13.33 -7.40
CA LEU A 36 10.25 -12.25 -7.37
C LEU A 36 9.40 -12.24 -8.64
N MET A 37 8.15 -11.88 -8.50
CA MET A 37 7.22 -11.79 -9.62
C MET A 37 7.63 -10.69 -10.61
N PRO A 38 7.63 -10.97 -11.92
CA PRO A 38 7.79 -9.94 -12.92
C PRO A 38 6.60 -8.98 -12.90
N GLY A 39 6.81 -7.74 -13.36
CA GLY A 39 5.72 -6.77 -13.48
C GLY A 39 5.40 -5.98 -12.21
N VAL A 40 6.20 -6.09 -11.17
CA VAL A 40 6.10 -5.21 -9.99
C VAL A 40 7.02 -4.00 -10.15
N VAL A 41 6.51 -2.83 -9.76
CA VAL A 41 7.26 -1.56 -9.75
C VAL A 41 7.03 -0.88 -8.39
N HIS A 42 8.02 -0.16 -7.90
CA HIS A 42 7.92 0.51 -6.60
C HIS A 42 7.96 2.03 -6.74
N MET A 43 7.09 2.70 -5.99
CA MET A 43 7.18 4.13 -5.69
C MET A 43 8.25 4.35 -4.63
N ARG A 44 8.79 5.55 -4.53
CA ARG A 44 9.66 5.94 -3.42
C ARG A 44 8.92 5.84 -2.08
N HIS A 45 9.66 5.63 -1.00
CA HIS A 45 9.13 5.72 0.36
C HIS A 45 8.81 7.19 0.73
N THR A 46 7.98 7.36 1.75
CA THR A 46 7.53 8.69 2.21
C THR A 46 8.41 9.31 3.29
N HIS A 47 9.42 8.59 3.77
CA HIS A 47 10.29 9.06 4.83
C HIS A 47 11.49 9.82 4.23
N LEU A 48 11.32 11.11 4.01
CA LEU A 48 12.38 12.00 3.52
C LEU A 48 13.37 12.35 4.65
N ASP A 49 14.57 12.79 4.28
CA ASP A 49 15.59 13.16 5.26
C ASP A 49 15.14 14.31 6.17
N GLU A 50 14.37 15.25 5.65
CA GLU A 50 13.76 16.36 6.38
C GLU A 50 12.69 15.92 7.39
N HIS A 51 12.15 14.71 7.25
CA HIS A 51 11.10 14.16 8.12
C HIS A 51 11.64 13.34 9.30
N LYS A 52 12.96 13.12 9.39
CA LYS A 52 13.57 12.17 10.33
C LYS A 52 13.22 12.39 11.80
N PHE A 53 12.94 13.61 12.19
CA PHE A 53 12.67 13.98 13.59
C PHE A 53 11.27 14.60 13.79
N ILE A 54 10.39 14.47 12.78
CA ILE A 54 9.02 14.95 12.88
C ILE A 54 8.17 13.89 13.59
N SER A 55 7.43 14.30 14.62
CA SER A 55 6.43 13.48 15.28
C SER A 55 5.09 13.64 14.55
N GLY A 56 4.42 12.52 14.23
CA GLY A 56 3.16 12.53 13.51
C GLY A 56 3.31 12.66 12.00
N GLN A 57 2.32 13.29 11.35
CA GLN A 57 2.34 13.50 9.90
C GLN A 57 3.22 14.69 9.52
N PRO A 58 4.20 14.51 8.62
CA PRO A 58 4.90 15.64 8.01
C PRO A 58 3.95 16.54 7.20
N GLU A 59 4.14 17.84 7.27
CA GLU A 59 3.35 18.84 6.54
C GLU A 59 3.62 18.84 5.03
N THR A 60 4.83 18.44 4.62
CA THR A 60 5.33 18.44 3.24
C THR A 60 5.57 17.02 2.74
N GLY A 61 5.54 16.81 1.42
CA GLY A 61 5.87 15.52 0.80
C GLY A 61 4.68 14.79 0.18
N ALA A 62 3.49 15.38 0.13
CA ALA A 62 2.32 14.79 -0.54
C ALA A 62 2.59 14.51 -2.02
N GLU A 63 3.41 15.33 -2.67
CA GLU A 63 3.80 15.22 -4.09
C GLU A 63 4.58 13.93 -4.41
N ILE A 64 5.14 13.23 -3.42
CA ILE A 64 5.77 11.92 -3.61
C ILE A 64 4.77 10.91 -4.19
N ALA A 65 3.47 11.06 -3.91
CA ALA A 65 2.41 10.24 -4.52
C ALA A 65 2.41 10.33 -6.06
N ASN A 66 2.93 11.41 -6.65
CA ASN A 66 3.05 11.56 -8.10
C ASN A 66 4.04 10.57 -8.74
N ASP A 67 4.79 9.80 -7.96
CA ASP A 67 5.52 8.65 -8.48
C ASP A 67 4.58 7.66 -9.20
N LEU A 68 3.34 7.52 -8.74
CA LEU A 68 2.33 6.71 -9.43
C LEU A 68 2.01 7.26 -10.83
N GLU A 69 1.89 8.59 -10.98
CA GLU A 69 1.68 9.22 -12.29
C GLU A 69 2.85 8.93 -13.25
N ARG A 70 4.08 9.05 -12.74
CA ARG A 70 5.29 8.74 -13.53
C ARG A 70 5.32 7.26 -13.93
N ILE A 71 4.92 6.36 -13.05
CA ILE A 71 4.83 4.92 -13.35
C ILE A 71 3.76 4.66 -14.41
N CYS A 72 2.60 5.31 -14.31
CA CYS A 72 1.54 5.24 -15.33
C CYS A 72 2.02 5.70 -16.71
N THR A 73 2.79 6.78 -16.75
CA THR A 73 3.37 7.31 -18.01
C THR A 73 4.37 6.31 -18.62
N ASN A 74 5.22 5.70 -17.79
CA ASN A 74 6.31 4.85 -18.29
C ASN A 74 5.83 3.44 -18.70
N PHE A 75 4.80 2.90 -18.04
CA PHE A 75 4.38 1.51 -18.21
C PHE A 75 2.98 1.34 -18.80
N GLY A 76 2.25 2.43 -19.03
CA GLY A 76 0.85 2.44 -19.44
C GLY A 76 -0.09 2.12 -18.26
N SER A 77 -0.98 3.04 -17.93
CA SER A 77 -1.93 2.87 -16.81
C SER A 77 -2.87 1.67 -17.03
N GLU A 78 -3.15 1.34 -18.31
CA GLU A 78 -3.96 0.18 -18.70
C GLU A 78 -3.33 -1.17 -18.35
N ASN A 79 -2.03 -1.20 -18.05
CA ASN A 79 -1.31 -2.40 -17.63
C ASN A 79 -1.25 -2.57 -16.10
N ILE A 80 -1.63 -1.52 -15.33
CA ILE A 80 -1.52 -1.51 -13.87
C ILE A 80 -2.85 -1.96 -13.27
N ALA A 81 -2.82 -3.06 -12.52
CA ALA A 81 -3.98 -3.62 -11.84
C ALA A 81 -4.26 -2.92 -10.51
N ALA A 82 -3.24 -2.77 -9.68
CA ALA A 82 -3.39 -2.24 -8.34
C ALA A 82 -2.13 -1.54 -7.83
N CYS A 83 -2.34 -0.61 -6.89
CA CYS A 83 -1.33 -0.01 -6.04
C CYS A 83 -1.59 -0.43 -4.59
N ILE A 84 -0.59 -1.00 -3.92
CA ILE A 84 -0.68 -1.44 -2.52
C ILE A 84 0.24 -0.60 -1.63
N VAL A 85 -0.30 -0.12 -0.52
CA VAL A 85 0.44 0.61 0.51
C VAL A 85 -0.08 0.29 1.91
N GLU A 86 0.78 0.32 2.90
CA GLU A 86 0.38 0.47 4.30
C GLU A 86 0.00 1.94 4.54
N PRO A 87 -1.13 2.25 5.20
CA PRO A 87 -1.45 3.64 5.60
C PRO A 87 -0.31 4.26 6.43
N ILE A 88 0.25 3.50 7.36
CA ILE A 88 1.51 3.79 8.05
C ILE A 88 2.42 2.58 7.83
N ALA A 89 3.62 2.77 7.30
CA ALA A 89 4.57 1.68 7.11
C ALA A 89 5.12 1.22 8.47
N GLY A 90 4.55 0.15 9.00
CA GLY A 90 4.81 -0.29 10.37
C GLY A 90 6.17 -0.95 10.56
N SER A 91 6.45 -2.03 9.84
CA SER A 91 7.63 -2.91 10.02
C SER A 91 8.96 -2.22 9.75
N THR A 92 8.97 -1.15 9.00
CA THR A 92 10.19 -0.43 8.58
C THR A 92 10.48 0.84 9.40
N GLY A 93 9.75 1.04 10.51
CA GLY A 93 10.04 2.11 11.45
C GLY A 93 8.87 3.05 11.76
N THR A 94 7.64 2.61 11.55
CA THR A 94 6.42 3.41 11.79
C THR A 94 6.47 4.73 11.00
N LEU A 95 6.65 4.60 9.69
CA LEU A 95 6.76 5.74 8.80
C LEU A 95 5.38 6.31 8.49
N VAL A 96 5.03 7.39 9.14
CA VAL A 96 3.75 8.09 8.95
C VAL A 96 3.80 8.87 7.62
N PRO A 97 2.78 8.73 6.76
CA PRO A 97 2.78 9.43 5.47
C PRO A 97 2.55 10.94 5.66
N PRO A 98 3.10 11.78 4.77
CA PRO A 98 2.82 13.22 4.78
C PRO A 98 1.33 13.53 4.64
N VAL A 99 0.92 14.69 5.15
CA VAL A 99 -0.45 15.21 4.97
C VAL A 99 -0.79 15.28 3.48
N GLY A 100 -1.92 14.72 3.09
CA GLY A 100 -2.38 14.72 1.69
C GLY A 100 -1.81 13.61 0.79
N TYR A 101 -0.79 12.85 1.24
CA TYR A 101 -0.17 11.79 0.43
C TYR A 101 -1.16 10.68 0.04
N LEU A 102 -1.91 10.15 1.00
CA LEU A 102 -2.87 9.07 0.75
C LEU A 102 -4.07 9.54 -0.07
N GLN A 103 -4.52 10.79 0.15
CA GLN A 103 -5.57 11.43 -0.64
C GLN A 103 -5.13 11.57 -2.10
N ARG A 104 -3.90 12.04 -2.31
CA ARG A 104 -3.34 12.16 -3.66
C ARG A 104 -3.18 10.81 -4.36
N LEU A 105 -2.78 9.76 -3.63
CA LEU A 105 -2.76 8.40 -4.17
C LEU A 105 -4.15 7.93 -4.60
N ARG A 106 -5.19 8.21 -3.80
CA ARG A 106 -6.57 7.85 -4.14
C ARG A 106 -7.01 8.56 -5.43
N GLU A 107 -6.78 9.85 -5.55
CA GLU A 107 -7.08 10.63 -6.77
C GLU A 107 -6.41 10.04 -8.01
N LEU A 108 -5.13 9.69 -7.92
CA LEU A 108 -4.39 9.09 -9.02
C LEU A 108 -4.91 7.70 -9.39
N CYS A 109 -5.22 6.88 -8.39
CA CYS A 109 -5.82 5.57 -8.62
C CYS A 109 -7.18 5.69 -9.31
N ASP A 110 -8.03 6.63 -8.90
CA ASP A 110 -9.32 6.90 -9.53
C ASP A 110 -9.15 7.39 -10.98
N LYS A 111 -8.26 8.37 -11.19
CA LYS A 111 -7.94 8.91 -12.52
C LYS A 111 -7.55 7.82 -13.51
N HIS A 112 -6.71 6.89 -13.08
CA HIS A 112 -6.15 5.83 -13.93
C HIS A 112 -6.90 4.50 -13.83
N LYS A 113 -8.00 4.44 -13.05
CA LYS A 113 -8.79 3.22 -12.80
C LYS A 113 -7.92 2.07 -12.27
N ILE A 114 -7.01 2.38 -11.35
CA ILE A 114 -6.13 1.45 -10.64
C ILE A 114 -6.77 1.15 -9.29
N LEU A 115 -6.80 -0.13 -8.87
CA LEU A 115 -7.30 -0.47 -7.54
C LEU A 115 -6.31 0.00 -6.47
N LEU A 116 -6.80 0.73 -5.46
CA LEU A 116 -6.03 1.08 -4.28
C LEU A 116 -6.24 0.03 -3.21
N ILE A 117 -5.15 -0.58 -2.76
CA ILE A 117 -5.15 -1.58 -1.68
C ILE A 117 -4.48 -0.97 -0.45
N PHE A 118 -5.19 -0.96 0.69
CA PHE A 118 -4.58 -0.65 1.98
C PHE A 118 -4.25 -1.93 2.72
N ASP A 119 -3.00 -2.07 3.09
CA ASP A 119 -2.56 -3.09 4.04
C ASP A 119 -2.74 -2.55 5.47
N GLU A 120 -3.84 -2.93 6.07
CA GLU A 120 -4.24 -2.55 7.44
C GLU A 120 -3.86 -3.61 8.49
N VAL A 121 -2.92 -4.48 8.16
CA VAL A 121 -2.46 -5.55 9.05
C VAL A 121 -1.93 -5.00 10.38
N ILE A 122 -1.31 -3.83 10.36
CA ILE A 122 -0.84 -3.14 11.57
C ILE A 122 -1.78 -2.00 11.96
N THR A 123 -2.23 -1.19 11.03
CA THR A 123 -3.01 0.04 11.30
C THR A 123 -4.46 -0.21 11.66
N GLY A 124 -5.01 -1.38 11.32
CA GLY A 124 -6.40 -1.72 11.62
C GLY A 124 -6.68 -2.05 13.09
N TRP A 125 -7.97 -2.12 13.41
CA TRP A 125 -8.51 -2.53 14.70
C TRP A 125 -8.09 -1.64 15.86
N GLY A 126 -8.14 -0.32 15.68
CA GLY A 126 -7.93 0.66 16.73
C GLY A 126 -6.47 1.09 16.95
N ARG A 127 -5.52 0.61 16.15
CA ARG A 127 -4.09 0.92 16.33
C ARG A 127 -3.77 2.41 16.24
N THR A 128 -4.47 3.14 15.41
CA THR A 128 -4.28 4.57 15.16
C THR A 128 -5.21 5.48 15.97
N GLY A 129 -6.11 4.89 16.78
CA GLY A 129 -7.18 5.62 17.47
C GLY A 129 -8.52 5.48 16.76
N SER A 130 -8.55 5.40 15.43
CA SER A 130 -9.72 5.05 14.63
C SER A 130 -9.78 3.54 14.39
N ALA A 131 -10.93 2.99 13.98
CA ALA A 131 -11.05 1.55 13.74
C ALA A 131 -10.06 1.05 12.68
N PHE A 132 -9.81 1.87 11.66
CA PHE A 132 -8.86 1.58 10.58
C PHE A 132 -8.09 2.84 10.18
N GLY A 133 -6.88 2.68 9.66
CA GLY A 133 -6.12 3.77 9.06
C GLY A 133 -6.85 4.47 7.91
N ALA A 134 -7.67 3.72 7.16
CA ALA A 134 -8.56 4.30 6.14
C ALA A 134 -9.46 5.41 6.72
N GLN A 135 -10.01 5.21 7.91
CA GLN A 135 -10.83 6.19 8.60
C GLN A 135 -9.99 7.33 9.18
N GLU A 136 -8.85 7.00 9.79
CA GLU A 136 -7.92 7.98 10.36
C GLU A 136 -7.49 9.02 9.32
N PHE A 137 -7.15 8.57 8.13
CA PHE A 137 -6.68 9.43 7.04
C PHE A 137 -7.80 9.90 6.08
N GLY A 138 -9.05 9.51 6.31
CA GLY A 138 -10.18 9.89 5.47
C GLY A 138 -10.10 9.40 4.01
N VAL A 139 -9.47 8.25 3.78
CA VAL A 139 -9.29 7.67 2.44
C VAL A 139 -9.87 6.25 2.39
N THR A 140 -10.80 6.01 1.47
CA THR A 140 -11.40 4.68 1.30
C THR A 140 -10.68 3.89 0.20
N PRO A 141 -9.97 2.79 0.51
CA PRO A 141 -9.37 1.93 -0.49
C PRO A 141 -10.43 1.08 -1.21
N ASP A 142 -10.06 0.44 -2.31
CA ASP A 142 -10.92 -0.53 -3.00
C ASP A 142 -10.83 -1.92 -2.36
N ILE A 143 -9.65 -2.25 -1.83
CA ILE A 143 -9.38 -3.51 -1.12
C ILE A 143 -8.62 -3.18 0.15
N MET A 144 -8.91 -3.92 1.22
CA MET A 144 -8.25 -3.80 2.51
C MET A 144 -7.82 -5.19 2.98
N THR A 145 -6.56 -5.34 3.39
CA THR A 145 -6.05 -6.57 4.00
C THR A 145 -5.87 -6.36 5.50
N MET A 146 -6.24 -7.34 6.29
CA MET A 146 -6.21 -7.27 7.77
C MET A 146 -5.71 -8.58 8.36
N ALA A 147 -5.04 -8.49 9.49
CA ALA A 147 -4.59 -9.65 10.28
C ALA A 147 -4.33 -9.21 11.73
N LYS A 148 -3.41 -9.83 12.42
CA LYS A 148 -2.93 -9.52 13.79
C LYS A 148 -4.06 -9.25 14.77
N ALA A 149 -4.46 -7.98 14.95
CA ALA A 149 -5.53 -7.59 15.87
C ALA A 149 -6.92 -8.14 15.49
N THR A 150 -7.10 -8.63 14.26
CA THR A 150 -8.33 -9.32 13.83
C THR A 150 -8.73 -10.46 14.78
N THR A 151 -7.75 -11.16 15.36
CA THR A 151 -7.94 -12.22 16.35
C THR A 151 -7.17 -11.94 17.64
N ASN A 152 -6.64 -10.74 17.78
CA ASN A 152 -5.76 -10.36 18.90
C ASN A 152 -4.51 -11.27 19.03
N GLY A 153 -4.10 -11.90 17.92
CA GLY A 153 -2.94 -12.78 17.85
C GLY A 153 -3.16 -14.20 18.39
N ILE A 154 -4.39 -14.55 18.82
CA ILE A 154 -4.70 -15.87 19.41
C ILE A 154 -4.67 -16.97 18.35
N VAL A 155 -5.14 -16.69 17.14
CA VAL A 155 -5.10 -17.62 16.00
C VAL A 155 -4.49 -16.94 14.79
N PRO A 156 -3.67 -17.64 13.99
CA PRO A 156 -3.27 -17.15 12.67
C PRO A 156 -4.50 -16.95 11.77
N PHE A 157 -4.81 -15.71 11.43
CA PHE A 157 -5.98 -15.38 10.64
C PHE A 157 -5.75 -14.10 9.81
N GLY A 158 -6.18 -14.12 8.57
CA GLY A 158 -6.14 -12.98 7.67
C GLY A 158 -7.50 -12.77 7.01
N VAL A 159 -7.82 -11.52 6.76
CA VAL A 159 -9.06 -11.09 6.11
C VAL A 159 -8.75 -10.18 4.94
N VAL A 160 -9.50 -10.31 3.87
CA VAL A 160 -9.53 -9.36 2.76
C VAL A 160 -10.96 -8.85 2.63
N ALA A 161 -11.13 -7.53 2.73
CA ALA A 161 -12.37 -6.85 2.44
C ALA A 161 -12.23 -6.06 1.14
N CYS A 162 -13.26 -6.08 0.30
CA CYS A 162 -13.28 -5.32 -0.94
C CYS A 162 -14.63 -4.63 -1.14
N LYS A 163 -14.62 -3.51 -1.87
CA LYS A 163 -15.86 -2.88 -2.31
C LYS A 163 -16.68 -3.86 -3.15
N ALA A 164 -18.02 -3.80 -3.06
CA ALA A 164 -18.93 -4.68 -3.82
C ALA A 164 -18.66 -4.63 -5.34
N VAL A 165 -18.39 -3.45 -5.88
CA VAL A 165 -18.05 -3.26 -7.30
C VAL A 165 -16.73 -3.96 -7.66
N SER A 166 -15.72 -3.89 -6.82
CA SER A 166 -14.44 -4.57 -7.04
C SER A 166 -14.61 -6.09 -7.03
N TYR A 167 -15.44 -6.61 -6.13
CA TYR A 167 -15.77 -8.04 -6.07
C TYR A 167 -16.47 -8.54 -7.33
N THR A 168 -17.40 -7.76 -7.89
CA THR A 168 -18.13 -8.12 -9.12
C THR A 168 -17.17 -8.20 -10.31
N HIS A 169 -16.21 -7.30 -10.42
CA HIS A 169 -15.19 -7.35 -11.46
C HIS A 169 -14.22 -8.54 -11.31
N LEU A 170 -13.87 -8.93 -10.09
CA LEU A 170 -13.02 -10.10 -9.84
C LEU A 170 -13.73 -11.42 -10.18
N ARG A 171 -15.06 -11.48 -10.13
CA ARG A 171 -15.86 -12.67 -10.48
C ARG A 171 -16.15 -12.82 -11.97
N ALA A 172 -16.02 -11.76 -12.75
CA ALA A 172 -16.33 -11.75 -14.18
C ALA A 172 -15.17 -12.28 -15.06
N HIS A 173 -14.13 -12.80 -14.46
CA HIS A 173 -12.96 -13.42 -15.07
C HIS A 173 -12.66 -14.78 -14.44
#